data_bf8670c4f1134ba7e4257cdace96914a
#
_entry.id   bf8670c4f1134ba7e4257cdace96914a
#
_cell.length_a   1.000
_cell.length_b   1.000
_cell.length_c   1.000
_cell.angle_alpha   90.00
_cell.angle_beta   90.00
_cell.angle_gamma   90.00
#
_symmetry.space_group_name_H-M   'P 1'
#
loop_
_entity.id
_entity.type
_entity.pdbx_description
1 polymer ?
#
loop_
_entity_poly.entity_id
_entity_poly.type
_entity_poly.pdbx_seq_one_letter_code
_entity_poly.pdbx_strand_id
1 'polypeptide(L)'
;MSYAQGEALQAAIYARLAGDPALAALVGGAVHDAVPPGTPPGTFVLLGEERVRDASDGTAAGAEHRLTISVVTDAAGFRGAKAVAVAVGDALSAPPLPALARGRLVALWFERAEARRLRGSDGAEVRRIDLSYRARVEDVSVG
;
A
#
# COMPACT_ATOMS: atom_id res chain seq x y z
N MET A 1 -0.99 0.20 23.67
CA MET A 1 -0.01 0.68 22.71
C MET A 1 -0.42 0.24 21.32
N SER A 2 -0.46 1.13 20.43
CA SER A 2 -1.21 0.94 19.21
C SER A 2 -0.39 0.84 17.93
N TYR A 3 0.94 0.85 18.02
CA TYR A 3 1.80 0.67 16.85
C TYR A 3 2.42 -0.73 16.76
N ALA A 4 1.94 -1.66 17.57
CA ALA A 4 2.53 -3.00 17.67
C ALA A 4 2.44 -3.80 16.37
N GLN A 5 1.44 -3.54 15.51
CA GLN A 5 1.23 -4.24 14.25
C GLN A 5 1.80 -3.51 13.03
N GLY A 6 2.52 -2.40 13.21
CA GLY A 6 2.98 -1.60 12.07
C GLY A 6 3.84 -2.37 11.10
N GLU A 7 4.86 -3.07 11.59
CA GLU A 7 5.72 -3.91 10.75
C GLU A 7 4.96 -5.08 10.13
N ALA A 8 4.15 -5.77 10.93
CA ALA A 8 3.40 -6.93 10.45
C ALA A 8 2.41 -6.55 9.35
N LEU A 9 1.74 -5.41 9.48
CA LEU A 9 0.81 -4.91 8.48
C LEU A 9 1.55 -4.55 7.19
N GLN A 10 2.65 -3.81 7.29
CA GLN A 10 3.44 -3.44 6.10
C GLN A 10 3.96 -4.67 5.37
N ALA A 11 4.51 -5.63 6.11
CA ALA A 11 5.02 -6.87 5.52
C ALA A 11 3.91 -7.67 4.83
N ALA A 12 2.72 -7.73 5.42
CA ALA A 12 1.58 -8.44 4.84
C ALA A 12 1.07 -7.77 3.57
N ILE A 13 0.96 -6.45 3.56
CA ILE A 13 0.56 -5.69 2.37
C ILE A 13 1.60 -5.87 1.25
N TYR A 14 2.88 -5.72 1.58
CA TYR A 14 3.96 -5.91 0.63
C TYR A 14 3.90 -7.31 0.00
N ALA A 15 3.78 -8.35 0.82
CA ALA A 15 3.74 -9.74 0.34
C ALA A 15 2.53 -9.98 -0.57
N ARG A 16 1.38 -9.41 -0.22
CA ARG A 16 0.16 -9.55 -1.04
C ARG A 16 0.36 -8.92 -2.41
N LEU A 17 0.94 -7.73 -2.47
CA LEU A 17 1.17 -7.02 -3.72
C LEU A 17 2.29 -7.67 -4.54
N ALA A 18 3.41 -8.02 -3.90
CA ALA A 18 4.54 -8.64 -4.59
C ALA A 18 4.20 -10.03 -5.13
N GLY A 19 3.29 -10.74 -4.48
CA GLY A 19 2.85 -12.08 -4.90
C GLY A 19 1.67 -12.10 -5.85
N ASP A 20 1.12 -10.93 -6.22
CA ASP A 20 -0.07 -10.89 -7.09
C ASP A 20 0.32 -11.04 -8.56
N PRO A 21 -0.18 -12.09 -9.26
CA PRO A 21 0.21 -12.32 -10.65
C PRO A 21 -0.20 -11.23 -11.63
N ALA A 22 -1.38 -10.63 -11.43
CA ALA A 22 -1.88 -9.57 -12.30
C ALA A 22 -1.00 -8.32 -12.17
N LEU A 23 -0.62 -7.99 -10.94
CA LEU A 23 0.26 -6.85 -10.69
C LEU A 23 1.67 -7.12 -11.23
N ALA A 24 2.19 -8.33 -11.04
CA ALA A 24 3.49 -8.72 -11.57
C ALA A 24 3.54 -8.61 -13.09
N ALA A 25 2.44 -8.93 -13.78
CA ALA A 25 2.36 -8.79 -15.23
C ALA A 25 2.46 -7.32 -15.68
N LEU A 26 2.06 -6.37 -14.83
CA LEU A 26 2.04 -4.94 -15.17
C LEU A 26 3.34 -4.22 -14.78
N VAL A 27 3.96 -4.58 -13.65
CA VAL A 27 5.12 -3.87 -13.13
C VAL A 27 6.37 -4.75 -12.98
N GLY A 28 6.28 -6.01 -13.34
CA GLY A 28 7.36 -6.97 -13.11
C GLY A 28 7.63 -7.18 -11.65
N GLY A 29 8.54 -7.05 -11.00
CA GLY A 29 8.74 -7.13 -9.55
C GLY A 29 8.86 -5.77 -8.88
N ALA A 30 8.45 -4.71 -9.56
CA ALA A 30 8.70 -3.35 -9.11
C ALA A 30 7.68 -2.89 -8.06
N VAL A 31 7.68 -3.55 -6.91
CA VAL A 31 6.95 -3.18 -5.70
C VAL A 31 8.00 -2.89 -4.63
N HIS A 32 8.01 -1.66 -4.13
CA HIS A 32 9.05 -1.18 -3.21
C HIS A 32 8.45 -0.62 -1.93
N ASP A 33 9.12 -0.83 -0.81
CA ASP A 33 8.81 -0.16 0.45
C ASP A 33 9.68 1.09 0.67
N ALA A 34 10.71 1.25 -0.15
CA ALA A 34 11.56 2.44 -0.18
C ALA A 34 11.99 2.70 -1.61
N VAL A 35 12.05 3.96 -2.01
CA VAL A 35 12.50 4.32 -3.37
C VAL A 35 13.98 3.99 -3.50
N PRO A 36 14.37 3.14 -4.48
CA PRO A 36 15.79 2.90 -4.74
C PRO A 36 16.52 4.18 -5.11
N PRO A 37 17.85 4.27 -4.88
CA PRO A 37 18.64 5.41 -5.33
C PRO A 37 18.48 5.65 -6.84
N GLY A 38 18.20 6.88 -7.22
CA GLY A 38 17.80 7.23 -8.57
C GLY A 38 16.32 6.89 -8.79
N THR A 39 15.70 7.57 -9.75
CA THR A 39 14.30 7.26 -10.09
C THR A 39 14.26 6.01 -10.95
N PRO A 40 13.62 4.90 -10.51
CA PRO A 40 13.49 3.72 -11.34
C PRO A 40 12.74 4.05 -12.64
N PRO A 41 13.19 3.52 -13.79
CA PRO A 41 12.44 3.71 -15.03
C PRO A 41 11.15 2.89 -15.04
N GLY A 42 10.19 3.34 -15.85
CA GLY A 42 8.93 2.63 -16.03
C GLY A 42 7.91 2.92 -14.94
N THR A 43 7.12 1.92 -14.63
CA THR A 43 6.03 2.02 -13.64
C THR A 43 6.34 1.13 -12.45
N PHE A 44 6.18 1.67 -11.26
CA PHE A 44 6.40 0.91 -10.03
C PHE A 44 5.37 1.28 -8.97
N VAL A 45 5.25 0.40 -7.98
CA VAL A 45 4.39 0.58 -6.82
C VAL A 45 5.27 0.85 -5.60
N LEU A 46 4.90 1.86 -4.83
CA LEU A 46 5.63 2.26 -3.64
C LEU A 46 4.70 2.23 -2.44
N LEU A 47 5.09 1.50 -1.40
CA LEU A 47 4.45 1.58 -0.11
C LEU A 47 4.96 2.83 0.59
N GLY A 48 4.05 3.76 0.86
CA GLY A 48 4.42 5.08 1.32
C GLY A 48 4.01 5.37 2.75
N GLU A 49 3.62 6.60 2.96
CA GLU A 49 3.33 7.16 4.26
C GLU A 49 2.25 6.39 5.02
N GLU A 50 2.40 6.36 6.33
CA GLU A 50 1.46 5.71 7.23
C GLU A 50 1.13 6.66 8.39
N ARG A 51 -0.13 6.62 8.82
CA ARG A 51 -0.58 7.26 10.06
C ARG A 51 -1.31 6.23 10.88
N VAL A 52 -1.03 6.20 12.18
CA VAL A 52 -1.62 5.23 13.10
C VAL A 52 -2.32 5.97 14.23
N ARG A 53 -3.55 5.56 14.50
CA ARG A 53 -4.35 6.11 15.58
C ARG A 53 -4.86 4.96 16.45
N ASP A 54 -4.84 5.18 17.76
CA ASP A 54 -5.42 4.21 18.69
C ASP A 54 -6.94 4.11 18.43
N ALA A 55 -7.42 2.88 18.38
CA ALA A 55 -8.84 2.57 18.21
C ALA A 55 -9.22 1.39 19.10
N SER A 56 -8.59 1.31 20.28
CA SER A 56 -8.92 0.31 21.28
C SER A 56 -10.33 0.53 21.80
N ASP A 57 -11.05 -0.55 22.06
CA ASP A 57 -12.32 -0.52 22.77
C ASP A 57 -12.16 -1.19 24.14
N GLY A 58 -13.25 -1.33 24.86
CA GLY A 58 -13.22 -1.87 26.23
C GLY A 58 -12.78 -3.33 26.32
N THR A 59 -12.69 -4.06 25.20
CA THR A 59 -12.41 -5.49 25.19
C THR A 59 -11.17 -5.85 24.35
N ALA A 60 -10.72 -5.00 23.47
CA ALA A 60 -9.62 -5.29 22.56
C ALA A 60 -8.73 -4.09 22.31
N ALA A 61 -7.41 -4.33 22.31
CA ALA A 61 -6.46 -3.34 21.85
C ALA A 61 -6.47 -3.30 20.34
N GLY A 62 -6.72 -2.14 19.77
CA GLY A 62 -6.80 -1.97 18.33
C GLY A 62 -6.22 -0.65 17.88
N ALA A 63 -5.92 -0.59 16.59
CA ALA A 63 -5.44 0.62 15.94
C ALA A 63 -6.04 0.75 14.56
N GLU A 64 -6.15 2.01 14.13
CA GLU A 64 -6.51 2.34 12.76
C GLU A 64 -5.26 2.85 12.07
N HIS A 65 -4.87 2.17 11.00
CA HIS A 65 -3.75 2.57 10.17
C HIS A 65 -4.27 3.19 8.87
N ARG A 66 -3.75 4.35 8.53
CA ARG A 66 -3.98 4.95 7.23
C ARG A 66 -2.72 4.80 6.41
N LEU A 67 -2.85 4.13 5.28
CA LEU A 67 -1.74 3.76 4.42
C LEU A 67 -1.88 4.46 3.09
N THR A 68 -0.76 4.87 2.52
CA THR A 68 -0.73 5.34 1.13
C THR A 68 0.09 4.38 0.29
N ILE A 69 -0.52 3.88 -0.77
CA ILE A 69 0.17 3.08 -1.78
C ILE A 69 0.20 3.90 -3.05
N SER A 70 1.39 4.14 -3.58
CA SER A 70 1.57 5.01 -4.72
C SER A 70 1.95 4.22 -5.95
N VAL A 71 1.35 4.56 -7.08
CA VAL A 71 1.77 4.09 -8.39
C VAL A 71 2.49 5.25 -9.07
N VAL A 72 3.74 5.05 -9.45
CA VAL A 72 4.58 6.07 -10.06
C VAL A 72 4.98 5.61 -11.44
N THR A 73 4.88 6.49 -12.44
CA THR A 73 5.21 6.17 -13.82
C THR A 73 5.89 7.32 -14.53
N ASP A 74 6.82 7.01 -15.40
CA ASP A 74 7.41 7.96 -16.35
C ASP A 74 6.69 7.96 -17.71
N ALA A 75 5.66 7.15 -17.87
CA ALA A 75 4.87 7.09 -19.10
C ALA A 75 4.12 8.40 -19.36
N ALA A 76 3.85 8.66 -20.62
CA ALA A 76 3.22 9.92 -21.08
C ALA A 76 1.69 9.93 -20.90
N GLY A 77 1.16 9.32 -19.88
CA GLY A 77 -0.26 9.31 -19.58
C GLY A 77 -0.56 8.53 -18.33
N PHE A 78 -1.81 8.57 -17.90
CA PHE A 78 -2.23 7.88 -16.67
C PHE A 78 -2.81 6.50 -16.92
N ARG A 79 -3.05 6.10 -18.16
CA ARG A 79 -3.78 4.86 -18.46
C ARG A 79 -3.09 3.62 -17.86
N GLY A 80 -1.79 3.51 -18.07
CA GLY A 80 -1.03 2.38 -17.51
C GLY A 80 -0.98 2.41 -15.99
N ALA A 81 -0.76 3.59 -15.41
CA ALA A 81 -0.75 3.76 -13.96
C ALA A 81 -2.12 3.43 -13.34
N LYS A 82 -3.21 3.82 -14.01
CA LYS A 82 -4.56 3.48 -13.53
C LYS A 82 -4.83 1.98 -13.59
N ALA A 83 -4.33 1.29 -14.61
CA ALA A 83 -4.43 -0.17 -14.66
C ALA A 83 -3.69 -0.82 -13.50
N VAL A 84 -2.51 -0.31 -13.16
CA VAL A 84 -1.75 -0.78 -12.00
C VAL A 84 -2.52 -0.49 -10.70
N ALA A 85 -3.10 0.69 -10.57
CA ALA A 85 -3.90 1.04 -9.39
C ALA A 85 -5.10 0.10 -9.21
N VAL A 86 -5.76 -0.29 -10.28
CA VAL A 86 -6.84 -1.28 -10.24
C VAL A 86 -6.33 -2.63 -9.75
N ALA A 87 -5.19 -3.08 -10.27
CA ALA A 87 -4.59 -4.35 -9.85
C ALA A 87 -4.21 -4.33 -8.37
N VAL A 88 -3.70 -3.21 -7.85
CA VAL A 88 -3.45 -3.04 -6.43
C VAL A 88 -4.74 -3.20 -5.62
N GLY A 89 -5.79 -2.51 -6.03
CA GLY A 89 -7.09 -2.59 -5.36
C GLY A 89 -7.67 -4.00 -5.35
N ASP A 90 -7.60 -4.68 -6.49
CA ASP A 90 -8.10 -6.05 -6.60
C ASP A 90 -7.30 -7.01 -5.71
N ALA A 91 -5.98 -6.87 -5.67
CA ALA A 91 -5.12 -7.70 -4.82
C ALA A 91 -5.44 -7.52 -3.32
N LEU A 92 -5.68 -6.28 -2.90
CA LEU A 92 -5.94 -5.98 -1.50
C LEU A 92 -7.35 -6.33 -1.06
N SER A 93 -8.32 -6.32 -1.98
CA SER A 93 -9.71 -6.66 -1.66
C SER A 93 -10.04 -8.14 -1.82
N ALA A 94 -9.16 -8.92 -2.44
CA ALA A 94 -9.38 -10.34 -2.62
C ALA A 94 -9.36 -11.08 -1.28
N PRO A 95 -10.38 -11.91 -0.99
CA PRO A 95 -10.39 -12.70 0.23
C PRO A 95 -9.38 -13.86 0.14
N PRO A 96 -8.84 -14.31 1.29
CA PRO A 96 -8.98 -13.71 2.61
C PRO A 96 -8.13 -12.44 2.76
N LEU A 97 -8.44 -11.63 3.76
CA LEU A 97 -7.58 -10.49 4.10
C LEU A 97 -6.16 -10.98 4.43
N PRO A 98 -5.13 -10.16 4.16
CA PRO A 98 -3.76 -10.56 4.48
C PRO A 98 -3.60 -10.99 5.93
N ALA A 99 -2.91 -12.12 6.15
CA ALA A 99 -2.60 -12.61 7.48
C ALA A 99 -1.40 -11.84 8.03
N LEU A 100 -1.50 -11.40 9.29
CA LEU A 100 -0.44 -10.68 9.97
C LEU A 100 0.38 -11.64 10.81
N ALA A 101 1.70 -11.42 10.87
CA ALA A 101 2.58 -12.16 11.77
C ALA A 101 2.32 -11.82 13.23
N ARG A 102 1.71 -10.67 13.50
CA ARG A 102 1.27 -10.26 14.83
C ARG A 102 -0.08 -9.59 14.72
N GLY A 103 -1.03 -10.01 15.55
CA GLY A 103 -2.36 -9.47 15.56
C GLY A 103 -3.18 -9.91 14.36
N ARG A 104 -4.23 -9.19 14.09
CA ARG A 104 -5.19 -9.53 13.05
C ARG A 104 -5.63 -8.29 12.28
N LEU A 105 -5.67 -8.39 10.97
CA LEU A 105 -6.30 -7.39 10.11
C LEU A 105 -7.80 -7.69 10.06
N VAL A 106 -8.58 -6.80 10.65
CA VAL A 106 -10.03 -6.96 10.76
C VAL A 106 -10.72 -6.49 9.51
N ALA A 107 -10.27 -5.36 8.97
CA ALA A 107 -10.87 -4.78 7.78
C ALA A 107 -9.85 -3.90 7.06
N LEU A 108 -10.02 -3.78 5.77
CA LEU A 108 -9.19 -2.94 4.91
C LEU A 108 -10.13 -2.23 3.92
N TRP A 109 -10.10 -0.89 3.93
CA TRP A 109 -10.97 -0.07 3.09
C TRP A 109 -10.17 0.84 2.20
N PHE A 110 -10.55 0.91 0.94
CA PHE A 110 -10.12 1.99 0.06
C PHE A 110 -10.86 3.28 0.44
N GLU A 111 -10.12 4.39 0.59
CA GLU A 111 -10.71 5.68 0.94
C GLU A 111 -10.72 6.66 -0.22
N ARG A 112 -9.58 6.84 -0.88
CA ARG A 112 -9.48 7.80 -1.98
C ARG A 112 -8.27 7.54 -2.85
N ALA A 113 -8.30 8.14 -4.04
CA ALA A 113 -7.15 8.16 -4.94
C ALA A 113 -6.92 9.59 -5.44
N GLU A 114 -5.67 9.98 -5.57
CA GLU A 114 -5.28 11.26 -6.17
C GLU A 114 -4.27 10.98 -7.28
N ALA A 115 -4.56 11.49 -8.47
CA ALA A 115 -3.64 11.41 -9.60
C ALA A 115 -2.99 12.78 -9.82
N ARG A 116 -1.67 12.80 -9.85
CA ARG A 116 -0.90 14.05 -9.95
C ARG A 116 0.23 13.93 -10.96
N ARG A 117 0.57 15.06 -11.55
CA ARG A 117 1.80 15.21 -12.32
C ARG A 117 2.85 15.86 -11.44
N LEU A 118 4.05 15.30 -11.44
CA LEU A 118 5.16 15.82 -10.66
C LEU A 118 6.36 16.01 -11.60
N ARG A 119 7.19 16.98 -11.29
CA ARG A 119 8.44 17.17 -12.01
C ARG A 119 9.57 16.60 -11.16
N GLY A 120 10.32 15.66 -11.71
CA GLY A 120 11.47 15.08 -11.04
C GLY A 120 12.62 16.08 -10.92
N SER A 121 13.62 15.74 -10.10
CA SER A 121 14.79 16.58 -9.89
C SER A 121 15.61 16.81 -11.15
N ASP A 122 15.51 15.91 -12.12
CA ASP A 122 16.15 16.03 -13.44
C ASP A 122 15.30 16.81 -14.45
N GLY A 123 14.16 17.38 -14.01
CA GLY A 123 13.23 18.09 -14.87
C GLY A 123 12.27 17.20 -15.63
N ALA A 124 12.41 15.89 -15.55
CA ALA A 124 11.49 14.96 -16.20
C ALA A 124 10.14 14.93 -15.48
N GLU A 125 9.06 14.86 -16.26
CA GLU A 125 7.71 14.73 -15.70
C GLU A 125 7.44 13.28 -15.34
N VAL A 126 6.93 13.09 -14.12
CA VAL A 126 6.42 11.79 -13.67
C VAL A 126 4.97 11.95 -13.26
N ARG A 127 4.23 10.86 -13.37
CA ARG A 127 2.85 10.80 -12.93
C ARG A 127 2.74 9.86 -11.74
N ARG A 128 1.90 10.25 -10.80
CA ARG A 128 1.77 9.53 -9.54
C ARG A 128 0.29 9.40 -9.19
N ILE A 129 -0.12 8.21 -8.80
CA ILE A 129 -1.44 7.97 -8.23
C ILE A 129 -1.25 7.50 -6.80
N ASP A 130 -1.76 8.27 -5.85
CA ASP A 130 -1.72 7.92 -4.43
C ASP A 130 -3.06 7.29 -4.04
N LEU A 131 -3.00 6.05 -3.61
CA LEU A 131 -4.17 5.29 -3.12
C LEU A 131 -4.14 5.28 -1.61
N SER A 132 -5.16 5.83 -0.99
CA SER A 132 -5.27 5.87 0.47
C SER A 132 -6.19 4.75 0.94
N TYR A 133 -5.70 3.96 1.89
CA TYR A 133 -6.42 2.85 2.51
C TYR A 133 -6.47 3.04 4.01
N ARG A 134 -7.54 2.56 4.60
CA ARG A 134 -7.69 2.49 6.05
C ARG A 134 -7.74 1.03 6.46
N ALA A 135 -6.92 0.66 7.44
CA ALA A 135 -6.85 -0.69 7.97
C ALA A 135 -7.19 -0.67 9.45
N ARG A 136 -8.10 -1.54 9.85
CA ARG A 136 -8.37 -1.80 11.26
C ARG A 136 -7.61 -3.04 11.67
N VAL A 137 -6.73 -2.91 12.66
CA VAL A 137 -5.97 -4.02 13.20
C VAL A 137 -6.28 -4.22 14.68
N GLU A 138 -6.20 -5.44 15.14
CA GLU A 138 -6.34 -5.79 16.55
C GLU A 138 -5.11 -6.55 17.00
N ASP A 139 -4.62 -6.21 18.18
CA ASP A 139 -3.54 -6.94 18.82
C ASP A 139 -4.15 -8.08 19.61
N VAL A 140 -4.24 -9.23 18.95
CA VAL A 140 -4.74 -10.43 19.61
C VAL A 140 -3.58 -10.98 20.43
N SER A 141 -3.60 -10.71 21.73
CA SER A 141 -2.64 -11.29 22.62
C SER A 141 -2.89 -12.79 22.71
N VAL A 142 -1.90 -13.56 22.31
CA VAL A 142 -1.90 -14.99 22.50
C VAL A 142 -1.49 -15.21 23.95
N GLY A 143 -2.48 -15.28 24.76
CA GLY A 143 -2.28 -15.53 26.19
C GLY A 143 -1.81 -16.94 26.47
#